data_27c2f3d58c6e59dc6ec59da6d2a5f333
#
_entry.id   27c2f3d58c6e59dc6ec59da6d2a5f333
#
_cell.length_a   1.000
_cell.length_b   1.000
_cell.length_c   1.000
_cell.angle_alpha   90.00
_cell.angle_beta   90.00
_cell.angle_gamma   90.00
#
_symmetry.space_group_name_H-M   'P 1'
#
loop_
_entity.id
_entity.type
_entity.pdbx_description
1 polymer ?
#
loop_
_entity_poly.entity_id
_entity_poly.type
_entity_poly.pdbx_seq_one_letter_code
_entity_poly.pdbx_strand_id
1 'polypeptide(L)' 'MKYVCSVCGWEYDEELGCEELGIAPGTKWEDVEGDFSCPVCGVGKDDFSQE' A
#
# COMPACT_ATOMS: atom_id res chain seq x y z
N MET A 1 0.87 -3.36 -10.80
CA MET A 1 -0.42 -3.69 -10.18
C MET A 1 -0.67 -2.74 -9.03
N LYS A 2 -1.93 -2.44 -8.78
CA LYS A 2 -2.32 -1.49 -7.74
C LYS A 2 -3.12 -2.17 -6.65
N TYR A 3 -2.95 -1.70 -5.45
CA TYR A 3 -3.71 -2.15 -4.30
C TYR A 3 -4.45 -0.96 -3.71
N VAL A 4 -5.72 -1.14 -3.42
CA VAL A 4 -6.61 -0.07 -2.98
C VAL A 4 -7.10 -0.35 -1.57
N CYS A 5 -7.01 0.66 -0.72
CA CYS A 5 -7.57 0.57 0.62
C CYS A 5 -9.09 0.54 0.52
N SER A 6 -9.71 -0.50 1.08
CA SER A 6 -11.17 -0.65 1.01
C SER A 6 -11.90 0.30 1.95
N VAL A 7 -11.20 0.98 2.84
CA VAL A 7 -11.78 1.89 3.82
C VAL A 7 -11.81 3.33 3.32
N CYS A 8 -10.68 3.84 2.84
CA CYS A 8 -10.58 5.24 2.41
C CYS A 8 -10.32 5.41 0.91
N GLY A 9 -10.00 4.34 0.20
CA GLY A 9 -9.76 4.42 -1.24
C GLY A 9 -8.34 4.83 -1.63
N TRP A 10 -7.41 4.91 -0.68
CA TRP A 10 -6.03 5.23 -1.00
C TRP A 10 -5.42 4.11 -1.84
N GLU A 11 -4.65 4.46 -2.86
CA GLU A 11 -4.06 3.50 -3.78
C GLU A 11 -2.56 3.39 -3.58
N TYR A 12 -2.06 2.14 -3.55
CA TYR A 12 -0.64 1.86 -3.58
C TYR A 12 -0.27 1.30 -4.95
N ASP A 13 0.66 1.96 -5.63
CA ASP A 13 1.14 1.51 -6.93
C ASP A 13 2.54 0.91 -6.75
N GLU A 14 2.67 -0.37 -7.07
CA GLU A 14 3.94 -1.07 -6.93
C GLU A 14 5.05 -0.45 -7.78
N GLU A 15 4.71 0.11 -8.92
CA GLU A 15 5.70 0.73 -9.81
C GLU A 15 6.21 2.06 -9.26
N LEU A 16 5.37 2.78 -8.57
CA LEU A 16 5.71 4.10 -8.04
C LEU A 16 6.24 4.05 -6.62
N GLY A 17 5.91 2.98 -5.88
CA GLY A 17 6.24 2.89 -4.47
C GLY A 17 5.50 3.94 -3.65
N CYS A 18 6.02 4.26 -2.49
CA CYS A 18 5.42 5.28 -1.63
C CYS A 18 6.52 5.99 -0.84
N GLU A 19 6.89 7.18 -1.27
CA GLU A 19 7.95 7.95 -0.62
C GLU A 19 7.59 8.31 0.82
N GLU A 20 6.34 8.59 1.09
CA GLU A 20 5.88 8.96 2.42
C GLU A 20 6.12 7.84 3.44
N LEU A 21 6.08 6.61 2.97
CA LEU A 21 6.29 5.44 3.83
C LEU A 21 7.68 4.83 3.67
N GLY A 22 8.54 5.46 2.87
CA GLY A 22 9.88 4.96 2.62
C GLY A 22 9.92 3.72 1.74
N ILE A 23 8.90 3.50 0.94
CA ILE A 23 8.83 2.34 0.04
C ILE A 23 9.38 2.74 -1.33
N ALA A 24 10.42 2.05 -1.77
CA ALA A 24 11.06 2.34 -3.05
C ALA A 24 10.17 1.94 -4.23
N PRO A 25 10.27 2.65 -5.37
CA PRO A 25 9.57 2.24 -6.60
C PRO A 25 9.97 0.82 -7.00
N GLY A 26 9.01 0.04 -7.46
CA GLY A 26 9.24 -1.34 -7.86
C GLY A 26 9.10 -2.36 -6.72
N THR A 27 8.75 -1.92 -5.53
CA THR A 27 8.53 -2.81 -4.39
C THR A 27 7.18 -3.50 -4.56
N LYS A 28 7.19 -4.82 -4.63
CA LYS A 28 5.95 -5.59 -4.76
C LYS A 28 5.18 -5.58 -3.45
N TRP A 29 3.85 -5.72 -3.56
CA TRP A 29 2.99 -5.73 -2.39
C TRP A 29 3.43 -6.79 -1.36
N GLU A 30 3.82 -7.95 -1.83
CA GLU A 30 4.27 -9.04 -0.95
C GLU A 30 5.57 -8.71 -0.23
N ASP A 31 6.37 -7.79 -0.76
CA ASP A 31 7.63 -7.36 -0.15
C ASP A 31 7.43 -6.18 0.80
N VAL A 32 6.23 -5.61 0.82
CA VAL A 32 5.89 -4.55 1.77
C VAL A 32 5.78 -5.17 3.16
N GLU A 33 6.32 -4.48 4.16
CA GLU A 33 6.34 -4.98 5.53
C GLU A 33 4.94 -5.34 6.04
N GLY A 34 4.87 -6.40 6.85
CA GLY A 34 3.59 -6.86 7.38
C GLY A 34 2.91 -5.88 8.31
N ASP A 35 3.65 -4.96 8.90
CA ASP A 35 3.12 -3.91 9.76
C ASP A 35 2.76 -2.62 9.01
N PHE A 36 2.77 -2.69 7.68
CA PHE A 36 2.34 -1.57 6.84
C PHE A 36 0.93 -1.12 7.22
N SER A 37 0.73 0.20 7.22
CA SER A 37 -0.59 0.75 7.47
C SER A 37 -0.88 1.86 6.46
N CYS A 38 -2.17 2.02 6.16
CA CYS A 38 -2.62 3.06 5.24
C CYS A 38 -2.25 4.44 5.82
N PRO A 39 -1.58 5.32 5.04
CA PRO A 39 -1.21 6.64 5.55
C PRO A 39 -2.41 7.59 5.71
N VAL A 40 -3.56 7.22 5.21
CA VAL A 40 -4.77 8.04 5.28
C VAL A 40 -5.66 7.62 6.44
N CYS A 41 -6.01 6.34 6.51
CA CYS A 41 -6.95 5.85 7.53
C CYS A 41 -6.33 4.93 8.57
N GLY A 42 -5.10 4.46 8.36
CA GLY A 42 -4.37 3.68 9.34
C GLY A 42 -4.70 2.19 9.41
N VAL A 43 -5.48 1.67 8.47
CA VAL A 43 -5.77 0.23 8.44
C VAL A 43 -4.56 -0.56 7.91
N GLY A 44 -4.51 -1.84 8.24
CA GLY A 44 -3.41 -2.71 7.81
C GLY A 44 -3.59 -3.22 6.39
N LYS A 45 -2.62 -4.04 5.95
CA LYS A 45 -2.63 -4.62 4.60
C LYS A 45 -3.86 -5.47 4.32
N ASP A 46 -4.45 -6.06 5.35
CA ASP A 46 -5.62 -6.93 5.20
C ASP A 46 -6.84 -6.19 4.65
N ASP A 47 -6.87 -4.88 4.78
CA ASP A 47 -7.96 -4.05 4.26
C ASP A 47 -7.69 -3.52 2.87
N PHE A 48 -6.65 -4.00 2.22
CA PHE A 48 -6.33 -3.64 0.84
C PHE A 48 -6.76 -4.73 -0.11
N SER A 49 -7.25 -4.32 -1.27
CA SER A 49 -7.65 -5.24 -2.33
C SER A 49 -6.85 -4.95 -3.58
N GLN A 50 -6.45 -6.00 -4.28
CA GLN A 50 -5.76 -5.84 -5.56
C GLN A 50 -6.76 -5.37 -6.61
N GLU A 51 -6.39 -4.33 -7.31
CA GLU A 51 -7.22 -3.78 -8.38
C GLU A 51 -7.02 -4.54 -9.69
#